data_3e6571066386762bafb2d2be938c136f
#
_entry.id   3e6571066386762bafb2d2be938c136f
#
_cell.length_a   1.000
_cell.length_b   1.000
_cell.length_c   1.000
_cell.angle_alpha   90.00
_cell.angle_beta   90.00
_cell.angle_gamma   90.00
#
_symmetry.space_group_name_H-M   'P 1'
#
loop_
_entity.id
_entity.type
_entity.pdbx_description
1 polymer ?
#
loop_
_entity_poly.entity_id
_entity_poly.type
_entity_poly.pdbx_seq_one_letter_code
_entity_poly.pdbx_strand_id
1 'polypeptide(L)'
;MKKLTALWLSLLLAFGAGLLAGLVTGLFHTFMGIPAILAGILTQLSLYSVNLKIMGKANQAINVDKYDLLVSLRYIKGVPFYRNTILIVAVLMVVVIAILYWFLGTELGCSIRATGCNANMARAQGINTNFNIVLGLMLSNGLVAFSGALLSQYQGFADVQMGRGAIVIGLAAVVIGEAVFSKIFRNFALKLLSVGIGSVIYYIVMQICIWFKIDTDLLKMLSAIVVAIFLAVPYWKAKYFTRVAVKKGGSSNA
;
A
#
# COMPACT_ATOMS: atom_id res chain seq x y z
N MET A 1 -18.05 4.52 -25.88
CA MET A 1 -18.40 5.05 -24.54
C MET A 1 -18.79 3.96 -23.55
N LYS A 2 -19.71 3.04 -23.82
CA LYS A 2 -20.16 1.98 -22.87
C LYS A 2 -19.04 1.08 -22.30
N LYS A 3 -17.95 0.84 -23.03
CA LYS A 3 -16.84 0.00 -22.56
C LYS A 3 -15.94 0.72 -21.52
N LEU A 4 -15.72 2.02 -21.69
CA LEU A 4 -14.91 2.82 -20.76
C LEU A 4 -15.64 3.06 -19.43
N THR A 5 -16.96 3.28 -19.49
CA THR A 5 -17.78 3.42 -18.28
C THR A 5 -17.81 2.15 -17.42
N ALA A 6 -17.83 0.97 -18.06
CA ALA A 6 -17.77 -0.32 -17.37
C ALA A 6 -16.45 -0.52 -16.61
N LEU A 7 -15.33 -0.02 -17.13
CA LEU A 7 -14.02 -0.09 -16.48
C LEU A 7 -13.93 0.77 -15.23
N TRP A 8 -14.35 2.04 -15.34
CA TRP A 8 -14.39 2.93 -14.18
C TRP A 8 -15.35 2.41 -13.11
N LEU A 9 -16.49 1.87 -13.54
CA LEU A 9 -17.47 1.26 -12.63
C LEU A 9 -16.86 0.06 -11.89
N SER A 10 -16.08 -0.80 -12.57
CA SER A 10 -15.43 -1.95 -11.92
C SER A 10 -14.39 -1.52 -10.89
N LEU A 11 -13.62 -0.44 -11.15
CA LEU A 11 -12.66 0.11 -10.20
C LEU A 11 -13.36 0.72 -8.98
N LEU A 12 -14.46 1.45 -9.20
CA LEU A 12 -15.26 2.02 -8.10
C LEU A 12 -15.93 0.93 -7.26
N LEU A 13 -16.46 -0.12 -7.89
CA LEU A 13 -17.02 -1.27 -7.19
C LEU A 13 -15.97 -2.01 -6.37
N ALA A 14 -14.76 -2.19 -6.91
CA ALA A 14 -13.65 -2.79 -6.18
C ALA A 14 -13.26 -1.93 -4.96
N PHE A 15 -13.18 -0.60 -5.13
CA PHE A 15 -12.93 0.31 -4.02
C PHE A 15 -14.04 0.20 -2.96
N GLY A 16 -15.31 0.19 -3.38
CA GLY A 16 -16.45 0.02 -2.47
C GLY A 16 -16.43 -1.31 -1.71
N ALA A 17 -16.11 -2.41 -2.39
CA ALA A 17 -15.95 -3.72 -1.75
C ALA A 17 -14.80 -3.71 -0.72
N GLY A 18 -13.70 -3.01 -1.03
CA GLY A 18 -12.60 -2.81 -0.10
C GLY A 18 -12.98 -1.99 1.13
N LEU A 19 -13.81 -0.94 0.95
CA LEU A 19 -14.36 -0.16 2.08
C LEU A 19 -15.18 -1.06 3.02
N LEU A 20 -16.02 -1.94 2.47
CA LEU A 20 -16.83 -2.89 3.27
C LEU A 20 -15.92 -3.90 3.99
N ALA A 21 -14.90 -4.42 3.34
CA ALA A 21 -13.91 -5.29 3.97
C ALA A 21 -13.19 -4.59 5.13
N GLY A 22 -12.81 -3.34 4.93
CA GLY A 22 -12.20 -2.51 5.96
C GLY A 22 -13.13 -2.20 7.12
N LEU A 23 -14.44 -2.01 6.85
CA LEU A 23 -15.47 -1.87 7.88
C LEU A 23 -15.52 -3.13 8.77
N VAL A 24 -15.56 -4.31 8.18
CA VAL A 24 -15.57 -5.59 8.93
C VAL A 24 -14.32 -5.72 9.79
N THR A 25 -13.13 -5.43 9.24
CA THR A 25 -11.87 -5.44 10.00
C THR A 25 -11.91 -4.44 11.16
N GLY A 26 -12.42 -3.23 10.89
CA GLY A 26 -12.56 -2.19 11.89
C GLY A 26 -13.52 -2.58 13.03
N LEU A 27 -14.64 -3.21 12.72
CA LEU A 27 -15.58 -3.71 13.72
C LEU A 27 -14.98 -4.82 14.58
N PHE A 28 -14.25 -5.76 13.99
CA PHE A 28 -13.53 -6.79 14.75
C PHE A 28 -12.55 -6.17 15.73
N HIS A 29 -11.83 -5.13 15.30
CA HIS A 29 -10.85 -4.47 16.16
C HIS A 29 -11.50 -3.61 17.24
N THR A 30 -12.46 -2.75 16.89
CA THR A 30 -12.97 -1.73 17.81
C THR A 30 -14.13 -2.23 18.67
N PHE A 31 -15.00 -3.08 18.14
CA PHE A 31 -16.19 -3.58 18.84
C PHE A 31 -15.90 -4.89 19.57
N MET A 32 -15.19 -5.82 18.93
CA MET A 32 -14.86 -7.11 19.54
C MET A 32 -13.53 -7.11 20.32
N GLY A 33 -12.76 -6.01 20.28
CA GLY A 33 -11.49 -5.88 21.01
C GLY A 33 -10.36 -6.76 20.47
N ILE A 34 -10.51 -7.31 19.25
CA ILE A 34 -9.51 -8.19 18.64
C ILE A 34 -8.27 -7.36 18.26
N PRO A 35 -7.03 -7.82 18.54
CA PRO A 35 -5.82 -7.14 18.10
C PRO A 35 -5.85 -6.86 16.58
N ALA A 36 -5.41 -5.68 16.15
CA ALA A 36 -5.54 -5.19 14.78
C ALA A 36 -4.97 -6.15 13.72
N ILE A 37 -3.80 -6.76 14.01
CA ILE A 37 -3.16 -7.74 13.12
C ILE A 37 -4.04 -8.98 12.96
N LEU A 38 -4.59 -9.50 14.07
CA LEU A 38 -5.45 -10.67 14.05
C LEU A 38 -6.78 -10.40 13.36
N ALA A 39 -7.39 -9.23 13.60
CA ALA A 39 -8.59 -8.79 12.89
C ALA A 39 -8.38 -8.76 11.36
N GLY A 40 -7.22 -8.26 10.90
CA GLY A 40 -6.84 -8.27 9.49
C GLY A 40 -6.71 -9.69 8.92
N ILE A 41 -6.07 -10.60 9.65
CA ILE A 41 -5.93 -12.01 9.23
C ILE A 41 -7.30 -12.70 9.13
N LEU A 42 -8.18 -12.48 10.11
CA LEU A 42 -9.54 -13.05 10.10
C LEU A 42 -10.34 -12.54 8.89
N THR A 43 -10.29 -11.24 8.62
CA THR A 43 -10.94 -10.67 7.43
C THR A 43 -10.35 -11.24 6.14
N GLN A 44 -9.04 -11.38 6.04
CA GLN A 44 -8.37 -11.96 4.88
C GLN A 44 -8.82 -13.41 4.62
N LEU A 45 -8.91 -14.24 5.67
CA LEU A 45 -9.38 -15.63 5.55
C LEU A 45 -10.85 -15.70 5.12
N SER A 46 -11.69 -14.82 5.67
CA SER A 46 -13.11 -14.73 5.29
C SER A 46 -13.27 -14.32 3.84
N LEU A 47 -12.55 -13.29 3.40
CA LEU A 47 -12.57 -12.79 2.03
C LEU A 47 -12.02 -13.80 1.03
N TYR A 48 -11.03 -14.62 1.41
CA TYR A 48 -10.53 -15.70 0.56
C TYR A 48 -11.68 -16.64 0.14
N SER A 49 -12.49 -17.09 1.10
CA SER A 49 -13.60 -17.99 0.85
C SER A 49 -14.72 -17.33 0.02
N VAL A 50 -15.04 -16.06 0.31
CA VAL A 50 -16.05 -15.29 -0.44
C VAL A 50 -15.59 -15.08 -1.88
N ASN A 51 -14.34 -14.65 -2.09
CA ASN A 51 -13.78 -14.43 -3.41
C ASN A 51 -13.73 -15.72 -4.22
N LEU A 52 -13.34 -16.84 -3.61
CA LEU A 52 -13.31 -18.14 -4.29
C LEU A 52 -14.71 -18.56 -4.75
N LYS A 53 -15.73 -18.31 -3.92
CA LYS A 53 -17.12 -18.62 -4.27
C LYS A 53 -17.67 -17.72 -5.38
N ILE A 54 -17.32 -16.44 -5.38
CA ILE A 54 -17.75 -15.49 -6.42
C ILE A 54 -17.03 -15.77 -7.75
N MET A 55 -15.73 -16.03 -7.71
CA MET A 55 -14.91 -16.30 -8.89
C MET A 55 -15.14 -17.70 -9.47
N GLY A 56 -15.60 -18.66 -8.66
CA GLY A 56 -15.78 -20.06 -9.05
C GLY A 56 -14.47 -20.84 -9.26
N LYS A 57 -13.37 -20.15 -9.44
CA LYS A 57 -12.01 -20.70 -9.64
C LYS A 57 -10.98 -19.85 -8.91
N ALA A 58 -9.86 -20.45 -8.52
CA ALA A 58 -8.78 -19.73 -7.84
C ALA A 58 -8.13 -18.65 -8.74
N ASN A 59 -8.07 -18.91 -10.03
CA ASN A 59 -7.55 -18.00 -11.05
C ASN A 59 -8.58 -17.82 -12.16
N GLN A 60 -8.94 -16.58 -12.45
CA GLN A 60 -9.92 -16.22 -13.49
C GLN A 60 -9.27 -15.30 -14.50
N ALA A 61 -9.17 -15.77 -15.76
CA ALA A 61 -8.67 -14.95 -16.85
C ALA A 61 -9.66 -13.83 -17.22
N ILE A 62 -9.14 -12.64 -17.44
CA ILE A 62 -9.92 -11.49 -17.95
C ILE A 62 -9.77 -11.47 -19.47
N ASN A 63 -10.90 -11.43 -20.17
CA ASN A 63 -10.88 -11.41 -21.64
C ASN A 63 -10.44 -10.02 -22.15
N VAL A 64 -9.14 -9.88 -22.39
CA VAL A 64 -8.48 -8.63 -22.77
C VAL A 64 -8.93 -8.13 -24.15
N ASP A 65 -9.41 -9.03 -25.04
CA ASP A 65 -9.86 -8.67 -26.39
C ASP A 65 -11.28 -8.08 -26.38
N LYS A 66 -12.07 -8.43 -25.37
CA LYS A 66 -13.46 -7.97 -25.24
C LYS A 66 -13.57 -6.59 -24.59
N TYR A 67 -12.62 -6.22 -23.72
CA TYR A 67 -12.64 -4.99 -22.94
C TYR A 67 -11.39 -4.15 -23.21
N ASP A 68 -11.58 -2.84 -23.46
CA ASP A 68 -10.46 -1.88 -23.55
C ASP A 68 -9.96 -1.61 -22.13
N LEU A 69 -8.92 -2.30 -21.68
CA LEU A 69 -8.35 -2.15 -20.33
C LEU A 69 -7.60 -0.81 -20.20
N LEU A 70 -7.72 -0.16 -19.04
CA LEU A 70 -6.99 1.07 -18.73
C LEU A 70 -5.49 0.83 -18.69
N VAL A 71 -5.09 -0.28 -18.09
CA VAL A 71 -3.71 -0.68 -17.87
C VAL A 71 -3.55 -2.09 -18.42
N SER A 72 -2.68 -2.28 -19.41
CA SER A 72 -2.43 -3.60 -19.98
C SER A 72 -0.98 -3.74 -20.41
N LEU A 73 -0.41 -4.93 -20.23
CA LEU A 73 0.92 -5.28 -20.75
C LEU A 73 1.04 -5.11 -22.28
N ARG A 74 -0.08 -5.19 -23.01
CA ARG A 74 -0.11 -4.99 -24.47
C ARG A 74 0.20 -3.55 -24.89
N TYR A 75 0.00 -2.55 -24.00
CA TYR A 75 0.23 -1.13 -24.30
C TYR A 75 1.65 -0.65 -23.97
N ILE A 76 2.62 -1.56 -23.89
CA ILE A 76 4.03 -1.19 -23.62
C ILE A 76 4.82 -1.01 -24.92
N LYS A 77 4.47 -1.73 -26.00
CA LYS A 77 5.19 -1.68 -27.29
C LYS A 77 4.27 -1.19 -28.42
N GLY A 78 4.74 -0.18 -29.19
CA GLY A 78 4.08 0.23 -30.43
C GLY A 78 2.85 1.12 -30.29
N VAL A 79 2.61 1.74 -29.13
CA VAL A 79 1.42 2.53 -28.84
C VAL A 79 1.79 4.02 -28.71
N PRO A 80 0.89 4.96 -29.09
CA PRO A 80 1.12 6.40 -28.90
C PRO A 80 1.40 6.72 -27.44
N PHE A 81 2.25 7.72 -27.18
CA PHE A 81 2.78 8.11 -25.87
C PHE A 81 1.70 8.25 -24.77
N TYR A 82 0.50 8.74 -25.13
CA TYR A 82 -0.62 8.93 -24.21
C TYR A 82 -1.31 7.61 -23.76
N ARG A 83 -1.04 6.49 -24.43
CA ARG A 83 -1.55 5.14 -24.06
C ARG A 83 -0.52 4.28 -23.33
N ASN A 84 0.63 4.86 -23.02
CA ASN A 84 1.68 4.12 -22.30
C ASN A 84 1.20 3.80 -20.88
N THR A 85 1.18 2.52 -20.53
CA THR A 85 0.77 2.00 -19.23
C THR A 85 1.50 2.68 -18.07
N ILE A 86 2.80 2.96 -18.22
CA ILE A 86 3.61 3.61 -17.18
C ILE A 86 3.10 5.03 -16.90
N LEU A 87 2.79 5.79 -17.97
CA LEU A 87 2.29 7.14 -17.83
C LEU A 87 0.90 7.16 -17.17
N ILE A 88 0.00 6.25 -17.58
CA ILE A 88 -1.35 6.15 -17.00
C ILE A 88 -1.26 5.82 -15.51
N VAL A 89 -0.44 4.87 -15.11
CA VAL A 89 -0.25 4.49 -13.70
C VAL A 89 0.38 5.63 -12.90
N ALA A 90 1.37 6.34 -13.47
CA ALA A 90 2.00 7.49 -12.81
C ALA A 90 0.99 8.64 -12.58
N VAL A 91 0.18 8.97 -13.58
CA VAL A 91 -0.88 9.99 -13.45
C VAL A 91 -1.91 9.56 -12.41
N LEU A 92 -2.32 8.30 -12.42
CA LEU A 92 -3.29 7.76 -11.47
C LEU A 92 -2.74 7.79 -10.05
N MET A 93 -1.45 7.46 -9.86
CA MET A 93 -0.77 7.58 -8.57
C MET A 93 -0.78 9.03 -8.05
N VAL A 94 -0.48 10.00 -8.91
CA VAL A 94 -0.52 11.44 -8.55
C VAL A 94 -1.93 11.86 -8.16
N VAL A 95 -2.94 11.43 -8.91
CA VAL A 95 -4.36 11.72 -8.60
C VAL A 95 -4.76 11.14 -7.25
N VAL A 96 -4.42 9.88 -6.97
CA VAL A 96 -4.70 9.25 -5.67
C VAL A 96 -4.00 9.98 -4.53
N ILE A 97 -2.73 10.37 -4.70
CA ILE A 97 -1.99 11.17 -3.71
C ILE A 97 -2.68 12.52 -3.48
N ALA A 98 -3.12 13.19 -4.54
CA ALA A 98 -3.80 14.48 -4.43
C ALA A 98 -5.13 14.35 -3.67
N ILE A 99 -5.93 13.32 -3.97
CA ILE A 99 -7.19 13.05 -3.26
C ILE A 99 -6.92 12.74 -1.78
N LEU A 100 -5.93 11.90 -1.48
CA LEU A 100 -5.56 11.57 -0.11
C LEU A 100 -5.04 12.80 0.64
N TYR A 101 -4.24 13.62 0.00
CA TYR A 101 -3.72 14.85 0.60
C TYR A 101 -4.85 15.82 0.94
N TRP A 102 -5.79 16.01 0.01
CA TRP A 102 -6.97 16.82 0.25
C TRP A 102 -7.83 16.26 1.38
N PHE A 103 -8.17 14.98 1.33
CA PHE A 103 -9.00 14.32 2.35
C PHE A 103 -8.35 14.36 3.74
N LEU A 104 -7.05 14.03 3.84
CA LEU A 104 -6.32 14.03 5.11
C LEU A 104 -6.00 15.44 5.64
N GLY A 105 -6.27 16.48 4.85
CA GLY A 105 -6.27 17.89 5.26
C GLY A 105 -7.60 18.38 5.82
N THR A 106 -8.70 17.62 5.65
CA THR A 106 -10.00 17.94 6.25
C THR A 106 -10.01 17.69 7.76
N GLU A 107 -11.01 18.18 8.47
CA GLU A 107 -11.18 17.96 9.92
C GLU A 107 -11.20 16.47 10.28
N LEU A 108 -11.96 15.67 9.49
CA LEU A 108 -11.99 14.21 9.65
C LEU A 108 -10.61 13.58 9.40
N GLY A 109 -9.93 13.99 8.36
CA GLY A 109 -8.59 13.50 8.05
C GLY A 109 -7.56 13.86 9.12
N CYS A 110 -7.60 15.09 9.65
CA CYS A 110 -6.77 15.51 10.78
C CYS A 110 -7.06 14.69 12.03
N SER A 111 -8.33 14.41 12.30
CA SER A 111 -8.79 13.58 13.42
C SER A 111 -8.28 12.14 13.31
N ILE A 112 -8.33 11.52 12.11
CA ILE A 112 -7.77 10.20 11.83
C ILE A 112 -6.24 10.20 12.08
N ARG A 113 -5.53 11.20 11.59
CA ARG A 113 -4.07 11.34 11.77
C ARG A 113 -3.70 11.52 13.24
N ALA A 114 -4.44 12.35 13.99
CA ALA A 114 -4.24 12.56 15.41
C ALA A 114 -4.44 11.25 16.20
N THR A 115 -5.51 10.50 15.86
CA THR A 115 -5.79 9.16 16.45
C THR A 115 -4.66 8.18 16.17
N GLY A 116 -4.09 8.19 14.97
CA GLY A 116 -2.95 7.33 14.59
C GLY A 116 -1.66 7.69 15.30
N CYS A 117 -1.43 8.98 15.61
CA CYS A 117 -0.24 9.42 16.35
C CYS A 117 -0.33 9.09 17.85
N ASN A 118 -1.45 9.41 18.48
CA ASN A 118 -1.69 9.13 19.90
C ASN A 118 -3.20 9.06 20.18
N ALA A 119 -3.71 7.85 20.25
CA ALA A 119 -5.14 7.59 20.50
C ALA A 119 -5.61 8.11 21.86
N ASN A 120 -4.76 8.06 22.89
CA ASN A 120 -5.12 8.53 24.24
C ASN A 120 -5.25 10.06 24.27
N MET A 121 -4.34 10.77 23.63
CA MET A 121 -4.42 12.22 23.49
C MET A 121 -5.63 12.65 22.67
N ALA A 122 -5.90 11.98 21.54
CA ALA A 122 -7.07 12.27 20.71
C ALA A 122 -8.38 12.08 21.49
N ARG A 123 -8.46 11.03 22.32
CA ARG A 123 -9.62 10.77 23.18
C ARG A 123 -9.78 11.83 24.25
N ALA A 124 -8.70 12.30 24.85
CA ALA A 124 -8.73 13.39 25.82
C ALA A 124 -9.23 14.71 25.21
N GLN A 125 -9.08 14.90 23.91
CA GLN A 125 -9.62 16.04 23.15
C GLN A 125 -11.08 15.83 22.68
N GLY A 126 -11.75 14.76 23.15
CA GLY A 126 -13.15 14.46 22.80
C GLY A 126 -13.33 13.77 21.44
N ILE A 127 -12.25 13.36 20.77
CA ILE A 127 -12.31 12.70 19.47
C ILE A 127 -12.73 11.24 19.65
N ASN A 128 -13.70 10.78 18.89
CA ASN A 128 -14.11 9.37 18.85
C ASN A 128 -13.05 8.54 18.10
N THR A 129 -12.11 7.99 18.85
CA THR A 129 -10.99 7.21 18.31
C THR A 129 -11.44 5.93 17.62
N ASN A 130 -12.51 5.26 18.10
CA ASN A 130 -13.01 4.03 17.51
C ASN A 130 -13.56 4.28 16.10
N PHE A 131 -14.34 5.33 15.93
CA PHE A 131 -14.86 5.73 14.62
C PHE A 131 -13.71 6.04 13.64
N ASN A 132 -12.69 6.78 14.09
CA ASN A 132 -11.54 7.13 13.28
C ASN A 132 -10.71 5.92 12.87
N ILE A 133 -10.54 4.93 13.75
CA ILE A 133 -9.84 3.68 13.44
C ILE A 133 -10.60 2.90 12.36
N VAL A 134 -11.94 2.76 12.51
CA VAL A 134 -12.78 2.08 11.51
C VAL A 134 -12.67 2.79 10.17
N LEU A 135 -12.81 4.12 10.14
CA LEU A 135 -12.71 4.92 8.91
C LEU A 135 -11.34 4.79 8.24
N GLY A 136 -10.26 4.83 9.02
CA GLY A 136 -8.90 4.62 8.51
C GLY A 136 -8.71 3.24 7.90
N LEU A 137 -9.23 2.19 8.54
CA LEU A 137 -9.20 0.82 8.02
C LEU A 137 -10.06 0.65 6.77
N MET A 138 -11.22 1.29 6.70
CA MET A 138 -12.05 1.32 5.49
C MET A 138 -11.29 1.92 4.31
N LEU A 139 -10.73 3.10 4.48
CA LEU A 139 -10.00 3.80 3.42
C LEU A 139 -8.78 3.02 2.96
N SER A 140 -8.00 2.47 3.88
CA SER A 140 -6.81 1.69 3.52
C SER A 140 -7.16 0.42 2.74
N ASN A 141 -8.16 -0.34 3.18
CA ASN A 141 -8.63 -1.53 2.46
C ASN A 141 -9.28 -1.17 1.11
N GLY A 142 -9.99 -0.04 1.02
CA GLY A 142 -10.50 0.49 -0.25
C GLY A 142 -9.40 0.74 -1.26
N LEU A 143 -8.31 1.40 -0.85
CA LEU A 143 -7.14 1.65 -1.70
C LEU A 143 -6.43 0.36 -2.12
N VAL A 144 -6.32 -0.61 -1.21
CA VAL A 144 -5.74 -1.93 -1.52
C VAL A 144 -6.59 -2.66 -2.56
N ALA A 145 -7.91 -2.68 -2.42
CA ALA A 145 -8.81 -3.30 -3.39
C ALA A 145 -8.78 -2.59 -4.74
N PHE A 146 -8.71 -1.26 -4.75
CA PHE A 146 -8.53 -0.46 -5.96
C PHE A 146 -7.23 -0.81 -6.69
N SER A 147 -6.11 -0.92 -5.96
CA SER A 147 -4.82 -1.31 -6.54
C SER A 147 -4.83 -2.76 -7.04
N GLY A 148 -5.51 -3.68 -6.34
CA GLY A 148 -5.70 -5.06 -6.78
C GLY A 148 -6.49 -5.16 -8.08
N ALA A 149 -7.53 -4.34 -8.25
CA ALA A 149 -8.30 -4.27 -9.50
C ALA A 149 -7.44 -3.74 -10.67
N LEU A 150 -6.57 -2.75 -10.45
CA LEU A 150 -5.62 -2.28 -11.46
C LEU A 150 -4.59 -3.34 -11.81
N LEU A 151 -4.08 -4.06 -10.82
CA LEU A 151 -3.11 -5.13 -11.02
C LEU A 151 -3.71 -6.29 -11.82
N SER A 152 -4.96 -6.67 -11.56
CA SER A 152 -5.67 -7.70 -12.33
C SER A 152 -5.90 -7.28 -13.79
N GLN A 153 -6.20 -6.01 -14.05
CA GLN A 153 -6.28 -5.47 -15.41
C GLN A 153 -4.91 -5.52 -16.12
N TYR A 154 -3.83 -5.14 -15.41
CA TYR A 154 -2.49 -5.16 -15.95
C TYR A 154 -2.02 -6.56 -16.35
N GLN A 155 -2.25 -7.54 -15.48
CA GLN A 155 -1.86 -8.94 -15.70
C GLN A 155 -2.81 -9.68 -16.65
N GLY A 156 -4.05 -9.23 -16.80
CA GLY A 156 -5.08 -9.90 -17.60
C GLY A 156 -5.71 -11.12 -16.93
N PHE A 157 -5.49 -11.31 -15.64
CA PHE A 157 -6.13 -12.33 -14.82
C PHE A 157 -6.29 -11.86 -13.38
N ALA A 158 -7.24 -12.43 -12.66
CA ALA A 158 -7.43 -12.25 -11.23
C ALA A 158 -7.17 -13.58 -10.50
N ASP A 159 -6.31 -13.55 -9.49
CA ASP A 159 -6.00 -14.70 -8.64
C ASP A 159 -6.34 -14.36 -7.19
N VAL A 160 -6.98 -15.29 -6.48
CA VAL A 160 -7.34 -15.10 -5.07
C VAL A 160 -6.11 -14.92 -4.18
N GLN A 161 -4.95 -15.42 -4.61
CA GLN A 161 -3.69 -15.35 -3.86
C GLN A 161 -2.80 -14.17 -4.28
N MET A 162 -3.24 -13.30 -5.17
CA MET A 162 -2.47 -12.16 -5.71
C MET A 162 -1.89 -11.25 -4.62
N GLY A 163 -2.60 -11.09 -3.49
CA GLY A 163 -2.19 -10.26 -2.37
C GLY A 163 -1.21 -10.93 -1.40
N ARG A 164 -0.87 -12.22 -1.60
CA ARG A 164 0.08 -12.89 -0.70
C ARG A 164 1.48 -12.30 -0.83
N GLY A 165 2.03 -11.83 0.28
CA GLY A 165 3.34 -11.16 0.32
C GLY A 165 3.28 -9.65 0.05
N ALA A 166 2.15 -9.11 -0.40
CA ALA A 166 2.01 -7.68 -0.66
C ALA A 166 2.23 -6.82 0.60
N ILE A 167 1.89 -7.35 1.79
CA ILE A 167 2.16 -6.67 3.08
C ILE A 167 3.66 -6.43 3.26
N VAL A 168 4.50 -7.42 2.96
CA VAL A 168 5.96 -7.31 3.11
C VAL A 168 6.51 -6.29 2.12
N ILE A 169 6.04 -6.33 0.87
CA ILE A 169 6.44 -5.38 -0.18
C ILE A 169 6.01 -3.96 0.19
N GLY A 170 4.77 -3.79 0.65
CA GLY A 170 4.24 -2.49 1.07
C GLY A 170 5.01 -1.90 2.25
N LEU A 171 5.32 -2.71 3.27
CA LEU A 171 6.12 -2.28 4.40
C LEU A 171 7.54 -1.89 3.97
N ALA A 172 8.16 -2.68 3.09
CA ALA A 172 9.46 -2.36 2.52
C ALA A 172 9.44 -1.02 1.77
N ALA A 173 8.44 -0.79 0.92
CA ALA A 173 8.28 0.44 0.16
C ALA A 173 8.19 1.67 1.08
N VAL A 174 7.41 1.59 2.17
CA VAL A 174 7.30 2.66 3.16
C VAL A 174 8.65 2.93 3.83
N VAL A 175 9.32 1.88 4.32
CA VAL A 175 10.60 2.01 5.03
C VAL A 175 11.70 2.54 4.11
N ILE A 176 11.79 2.05 2.88
CA ILE A 176 12.74 2.56 1.87
C ILE A 176 12.45 4.03 1.58
N GLY A 177 11.19 4.37 1.34
CA GLY A 177 10.76 5.75 1.09
C GLY A 177 11.12 6.68 2.23
N GLU A 178 10.84 6.28 3.48
CA GLU A 178 11.21 7.08 4.66
C GLU A 178 12.72 7.14 4.87
N ALA A 179 13.45 6.04 4.74
CA ALA A 179 14.89 6.00 4.95
C ALA A 179 15.65 6.92 3.98
N VAL A 180 15.24 6.95 2.72
CA VAL A 180 15.89 7.73 1.65
C VAL A 180 15.47 9.21 1.70
N PHE A 181 14.18 9.48 1.89
CA PHE A 181 13.61 10.82 1.67
C PHE A 181 13.20 11.57 2.94
N SER A 182 13.31 10.97 4.16
CA SER A 182 12.88 11.59 5.41
C SER A 182 13.48 12.97 5.68
N LYS A 183 14.71 13.22 5.24
CA LYS A 183 15.40 14.50 5.39
C LYS A 183 14.98 15.55 4.37
N ILE A 184 14.51 15.13 3.19
CA ILE A 184 14.20 15.97 2.05
C ILE A 184 12.72 16.34 2.04
N PHE A 185 11.86 15.36 2.31
CA PHE A 185 10.41 15.49 2.21
C PHE A 185 9.77 15.78 3.57
N ARG A 186 9.67 17.08 3.89
CA ARG A 186 9.06 17.55 5.15
C ARG A 186 7.53 17.66 5.05
N ASN A 187 6.98 17.84 3.84
CA ASN A 187 5.54 17.97 3.63
C ASN A 187 4.86 16.61 3.56
N PHE A 188 3.60 16.55 4.02
CA PHE A 188 2.81 15.32 4.04
C PHE A 188 2.58 14.74 2.63
N ALA A 189 2.30 15.57 1.62
CA ALA A 189 2.16 15.13 0.24
C ALA A 189 3.45 14.47 -0.29
N LEU A 190 4.61 15.06 0.03
CA LEU A 190 5.90 14.52 -0.35
C LEU A 190 6.22 13.21 0.37
N LYS A 191 5.73 13.04 1.61
CA LYS A 191 5.82 11.74 2.32
C LYS A 191 5.00 10.65 1.65
N LEU A 192 3.80 10.96 1.17
CA LEU A 192 3.01 10.01 0.37
C LEU A 192 3.72 9.64 -0.94
N LEU A 193 4.31 10.63 -1.60
CA LEU A 193 5.08 10.41 -2.83
C LEU A 193 6.34 9.58 -2.56
N SER A 194 6.99 9.75 -1.40
CA SER A 194 8.17 8.95 -1.04
C SER A 194 7.88 7.45 -0.94
N VAL A 195 6.67 7.07 -0.50
CA VAL A 195 6.24 5.66 -0.49
C VAL A 195 6.14 5.10 -1.90
N GLY A 196 5.58 5.89 -2.84
CA GLY A 196 5.53 5.52 -4.26
C GLY A 196 6.92 5.33 -4.87
N ILE A 197 7.84 6.26 -4.61
CA ILE A 197 9.24 6.14 -5.07
C ILE A 197 9.95 4.97 -4.39
N GLY A 198 9.68 4.74 -3.10
CA GLY A 198 10.22 3.61 -2.34
C GLY A 198 9.81 2.26 -2.94
N SER A 199 8.55 2.13 -3.41
CA SER A 199 8.09 0.93 -4.11
C SER A 199 8.83 0.71 -5.43
N VAL A 200 9.08 1.77 -6.20
CA VAL A 200 9.87 1.69 -7.45
C VAL A 200 11.29 1.23 -7.16
N ILE A 201 11.94 1.79 -6.14
CA ILE A 201 13.29 1.38 -5.72
C ILE A 201 13.29 -0.11 -5.34
N TYR A 202 12.32 -0.56 -4.56
CA TYR A 202 12.19 -1.97 -4.20
C TYR A 202 12.12 -2.88 -5.44
N TYR A 203 11.24 -2.54 -6.39
CA TYR A 203 11.10 -3.34 -7.62
C TYR A 203 12.35 -3.29 -8.50
N ILE A 204 13.09 -2.18 -8.55
CA ILE A 204 14.38 -2.09 -9.25
C ILE A 204 15.38 -3.06 -8.63
N VAL A 205 15.49 -3.10 -7.29
CA VAL A 205 16.39 -4.03 -6.60
C VAL A 205 16.00 -5.48 -6.91
N MET A 206 14.71 -5.81 -6.86
CA MET A 206 14.22 -7.15 -7.22
C MET A 206 14.52 -7.51 -8.68
N GLN A 207 14.38 -6.55 -9.61
CA GLN A 207 14.68 -6.76 -11.02
C GLN A 207 16.18 -7.01 -11.28
N ILE A 208 17.05 -6.30 -10.55
CA ILE A 208 18.49 -6.55 -10.61
C ILE A 208 18.81 -7.98 -10.14
N CYS A 209 18.17 -8.45 -9.06
CA CYS A 209 18.33 -9.81 -8.58
C CYS A 209 17.90 -10.87 -9.60
N ILE A 210 16.79 -10.63 -10.32
CA ILE A 210 16.35 -11.51 -11.41
C ILE A 210 17.36 -11.49 -12.58
N TRP A 211 17.94 -10.33 -12.88
CA TRP A 211 18.94 -10.21 -13.95
C TRP A 211 20.21 -11.04 -13.67
N PHE A 212 20.57 -11.23 -12.40
CA PHE A 212 21.64 -12.15 -11.99
C PHE A 212 21.27 -13.64 -12.13
N LYS A 213 20.13 -13.97 -12.77
CA LYS A 213 19.65 -15.33 -12.98
C LYS A 213 19.48 -16.14 -11.69
N ILE A 214 19.09 -15.48 -10.60
CA ILE A 214 18.74 -16.17 -9.36
C ILE A 214 17.45 -16.95 -9.61
N ASP A 215 17.39 -18.20 -9.17
CA ASP A 215 16.23 -19.07 -9.30
C ASP A 215 14.97 -18.42 -8.75
N THR A 216 13.87 -18.54 -9.53
CA THR A 216 12.58 -17.95 -9.18
C THR A 216 12.04 -18.40 -7.83
N ASP A 217 12.40 -19.62 -7.40
CA ASP A 217 12.01 -20.18 -6.10
C ASP A 217 12.69 -19.45 -4.93
N LEU A 218 13.90 -18.92 -5.16
CA LEU A 218 14.65 -18.14 -4.18
C LEU A 218 14.22 -16.67 -4.09
N LEU A 219 13.41 -16.16 -5.03
CA LEU A 219 12.99 -14.76 -5.04
C LEU A 219 12.21 -14.36 -3.78
N LYS A 220 11.41 -15.26 -3.20
CA LYS A 220 10.69 -14.99 -1.95
C LYS A 220 11.64 -14.85 -0.76
N MET A 221 12.63 -15.71 -0.68
CA MET A 221 13.68 -15.62 0.35
C MET A 221 14.51 -14.35 0.17
N LEU A 222 14.90 -14.04 -1.05
CA LEU A 222 15.66 -12.84 -1.38
C LEU A 222 14.89 -11.56 -1.04
N SER A 223 13.59 -11.51 -1.38
CA SER A 223 12.72 -10.40 -1.01
C SER A 223 12.69 -10.18 0.51
N ALA A 224 12.58 -11.25 1.29
CA ALA A 224 12.61 -11.18 2.75
C ALA A 224 13.95 -10.66 3.27
N ILE A 225 15.07 -11.08 2.70
CA ILE A 225 16.43 -10.60 3.06
C ILE A 225 16.56 -9.11 2.73
N VAL A 226 16.16 -8.69 1.53
CA VAL A 226 16.20 -7.28 1.12
C VAL A 226 15.39 -6.41 2.08
N VAL A 227 14.16 -6.83 2.42
CA VAL A 227 13.31 -6.14 3.39
C VAL A 227 13.96 -6.07 4.76
N ALA A 228 14.53 -7.19 5.25
CA ALA A 228 15.21 -7.24 6.54
C ALA A 228 16.40 -6.27 6.61
N ILE A 229 17.20 -6.18 5.54
CA ILE A 229 18.32 -5.23 5.45
C ILE A 229 17.79 -3.79 5.53
N PHE A 230 16.77 -3.44 4.74
CA PHE A 230 16.21 -2.08 4.76
C PHE A 230 15.57 -1.72 6.12
N LEU A 231 14.92 -2.67 6.79
CA LEU A 231 14.40 -2.47 8.15
C LEU A 231 15.49 -2.33 9.20
N ALA A 232 16.64 -2.99 9.00
CA ALA A 232 17.77 -2.90 9.93
C ALA A 232 18.51 -1.55 9.83
N VAL A 233 18.53 -0.90 8.65
CA VAL A 233 19.22 0.37 8.43
C VAL A 233 18.78 1.48 9.39
N PRO A 234 17.48 1.81 9.58
CA PRO A 234 17.06 2.84 10.54
C PRO A 234 17.46 2.50 11.98
N TYR A 235 17.35 1.23 12.38
CA TYR A 235 17.73 0.77 13.71
C TYR A 235 19.24 0.93 13.96
N TRP A 236 20.08 0.51 13.02
CA TRP A 236 21.52 0.68 13.11
C TRP A 236 21.92 2.16 13.14
N LYS A 237 21.29 2.96 12.29
CA LYS A 237 21.52 4.41 12.26
C LYS A 237 21.17 5.08 13.60
N ALA A 238 20.05 4.74 14.21
CA ALA A 238 19.67 5.23 15.52
C ALA A 238 20.67 4.78 16.60
N LYS A 239 21.08 3.51 16.60
CA LYS A 239 21.96 2.92 17.61
C LYS A 239 23.38 3.46 17.54
N TYR A 240 23.94 3.62 16.34
CA TYR A 240 25.33 4.03 16.16
C TYR A 240 25.50 5.56 16.19
N PHE A 241 24.59 6.32 15.58
CA PHE A 241 24.70 7.77 15.56
C PHE A 241 24.35 8.42 16.90
N THR A 242 23.41 7.89 17.67
CA THR A 242 23.07 8.42 19.00
C THR A 242 24.21 8.17 20.00
N ARG A 243 24.93 7.04 19.91
CA ARG A 243 26.09 6.77 20.78
C ARG A 243 27.26 7.71 20.52
N VAL A 244 27.47 8.13 19.27
CA VAL A 244 28.53 9.06 18.92
C VAL A 244 28.25 10.48 19.43
N ALA A 245 26.99 10.90 19.43
CA ALA A 245 26.58 12.22 19.95
C ALA A 245 26.76 12.32 21.48
N VAL A 246 26.39 11.28 22.24
CA VAL A 246 26.55 11.23 23.68
C VAL A 246 28.03 11.20 24.11
N LYS A 247 28.90 10.51 23.35
CA LYS A 247 30.35 10.51 23.61
C LYS A 247 31.03 11.85 23.34
N LYS A 248 30.52 12.66 22.40
CA LYS A 248 31.07 14.00 22.14
C LYS A 248 30.58 15.08 23.12
N GLY A 249 29.44 14.89 23.74
CA GLY A 249 28.90 15.83 24.74
C GLY A 249 29.46 15.64 26.16
N GLY A 250 30.09 14.50 26.46
CA GLY A 250 30.65 14.18 27.80
C GLY A 250 32.10 14.59 28.03
N SER A 251 32.76 15.25 27.07
CA SER A 251 34.18 15.63 27.15
C SER A 251 34.43 17.15 27.32
N SER A 252 33.37 17.92 27.60
CA SER A 252 33.49 19.39 27.68
C SER A 252 33.24 19.99 29.04
N ASN A 253 33.16 19.17 30.11
CA ASN A 253 33.11 19.67 31.49
C ASN A 253 34.00 18.76 32.36
N ALA A 254 35.29 19.01 32.35
CA ALA A 254 36.27 18.68 33.37
C ALA A 254 37.34 19.78 33.37
#